data_53f3ce3556c274ac44c47c21015731fa
#
_entry.id   53f3ce3556c274ac44c47c21015731fa
#
_cell.length_a   1.000
_cell.length_b   1.000
_cell.length_c   1.000
_cell.angle_alpha   90.00
_cell.angle_beta   90.00
_cell.angle_gamma   90.00
#
_symmetry.space_group_name_H-M   'P 1'
#
loop_
_entity.id
_entity.type
_entity.pdbx_description
1 polymer ?
#
loop_
_entity_poly.entity_id
_entity_poly.type
_entity_poly.pdbx_seq_one_letter_code
_entity_poly.pdbx_strand_id
1 'polypeptide(L)'
;SDSDEQCINTPLDLQAIVSQQTYDYNCAPPVSGTTFLPDVPSGTVVSYQTSVVVDCYDASATLTNVNQITGICLNMEHSYLGDLNITITSPSGQTIILKAYSAPTPGNGGGGTHLGDPFDPGTNAADVAAGPGIGFDYCFAMSGTQYLVDGPTIPSVNAPGNSVIAGTYLPSQSFASLLGSPLNGIWTITVTDNLGSDNGYIFNWGINFAPSLTPSSLSFTPTITSVVWS
;
A
#
# COMPACT_ATOMS: atom_id res chain seq x y z
N SER A 1 5.83 44.40 11.61
CA SER A 1 5.21 44.03 12.87
C SER A 1 3.97 44.86 13.03
N ASP A 2 2.80 44.30 12.71
CA ASP A 2 1.52 44.90 13.02
C ASP A 2 1.38 44.91 14.54
N SER A 3 1.19 46.11 15.12
CA SER A 3 0.91 46.22 16.54
C SER A 3 -0.53 45.79 16.79
N ASP A 4 -0.71 44.72 17.56
CA ASP A 4 -2.02 44.25 18.03
C ASP A 4 -2.65 45.15 19.11
N GLU A 5 -2.25 46.44 19.18
CA GLU A 5 -2.79 47.41 20.11
C GLU A 5 -4.06 48.07 19.56
N GLN A 6 -5.19 47.72 20.15
CA GLN A 6 -6.45 48.44 19.89
C GLN A 6 -6.71 49.53 20.93
N CYS A 7 -7.22 50.67 20.47
CA CYS A 7 -7.64 51.76 21.33
C CYS A 7 -8.82 51.34 22.26
N ILE A 8 -8.76 51.71 23.52
CA ILE A 8 -9.85 51.53 24.47
C ILE A 8 -11.15 52.15 23.89
N ASN A 9 -12.24 51.40 23.93
CA ASN A 9 -13.59 51.72 23.43
C ASN A 9 -13.77 51.61 21.89
N THR A 10 -12.87 50.94 21.17
CA THR A 10 -13.14 50.58 19.78
C THR A 10 -13.81 49.22 19.75
N PRO A 11 -14.96 49.00 19.09
CA PRO A 11 -15.56 47.69 18.96
C PRO A 11 -14.62 46.77 18.21
N LEU A 12 -14.32 45.61 18.76
CA LEU A 12 -13.59 44.53 18.09
C LEU A 12 -14.59 43.50 17.58
N ASP A 13 -14.64 43.33 16.28
CA ASP A 13 -15.45 42.28 15.66
C ASP A 13 -14.62 40.99 15.54
N LEU A 14 -14.92 40.00 16.36
CA LEU A 14 -14.25 38.72 16.39
C LEU A 14 -15.09 37.70 15.64
N GLN A 15 -14.51 37.12 14.59
CA GLN A 15 -15.11 36.03 13.84
C GLN A 15 -14.38 34.71 14.09
N ALA A 16 -15.12 33.67 14.46
CA ALA A 16 -14.65 32.30 14.46
C ALA A 16 -15.20 31.54 13.25
N ILE A 17 -14.32 30.96 12.48
CA ILE A 17 -14.71 30.00 11.44
C ILE A 17 -14.60 28.61 12.06
N VAL A 18 -15.76 27.95 12.26
CA VAL A 18 -15.81 26.60 12.78
C VAL A 18 -16.18 25.66 11.63
N SER A 19 -15.32 24.69 11.33
CA SER A 19 -15.57 23.64 10.35
C SER A 19 -15.94 22.33 11.02
N GLN A 20 -16.89 21.60 10.43
CA GLN A 20 -17.20 20.23 10.82
C GLN A 20 -16.19 19.28 10.17
N GLN A 21 -15.73 18.31 10.94
CA GLN A 21 -14.89 17.22 10.42
C GLN A 21 -15.73 15.95 10.33
N THR A 22 -15.68 15.30 9.18
CA THR A 22 -16.27 13.97 8.99
C THR A 22 -15.26 12.92 9.41
N TYR A 23 -15.73 11.92 10.13
CA TYR A 23 -14.97 10.74 10.55
C TYR A 23 -15.52 9.52 9.83
N ASP A 24 -14.65 8.83 9.12
CA ASP A 24 -14.98 7.60 8.40
C ASP A 24 -14.33 6.40 9.07
N TYR A 25 -15.08 5.31 9.22
CA TYR A 25 -14.54 4.05 9.69
C TYR A 25 -13.78 3.35 8.56
N ASN A 26 -12.56 2.92 8.83
CA ASN A 26 -11.78 2.15 7.86
C ASN A 26 -12.13 0.66 7.93
N CYS A 27 -12.83 0.18 6.91
CA CYS A 27 -13.27 -1.20 6.79
C CYS A 27 -12.17 -2.22 6.56
N ALA A 28 -11.01 -1.77 6.13
CA ALA A 28 -9.86 -2.59 5.81
C ALA A 28 -8.58 -1.92 6.37
N PRO A 29 -8.41 -1.91 7.70
CA PRO A 29 -7.23 -1.29 8.29
C PRO A 29 -5.97 -1.97 7.76
N PRO A 30 -4.96 -1.18 7.34
CA PRO A 30 -3.73 -1.75 6.80
C PRO A 30 -2.99 -2.57 7.86
N VAL A 31 -2.33 -3.62 7.42
CA VAL A 31 -1.38 -4.38 8.26
C VAL A 31 -0.08 -3.60 8.29
N SER A 32 0.38 -3.27 9.48
CA SER A 32 1.65 -2.59 9.73
C SER A 32 2.59 -3.50 10.50
N GLY A 33 3.86 -3.42 10.19
CA GLY A 33 4.92 -4.18 10.87
C GLY A 33 6.06 -4.49 9.90
N THR A 34 7.27 -4.20 10.33
CA THR A 34 8.48 -4.44 9.52
C THR A 34 8.78 -5.93 9.49
N THR A 35 8.81 -6.51 8.29
CA THR A 35 9.19 -7.91 8.07
C THR A 35 10.35 -7.99 7.10
N PHE A 36 11.37 -8.73 7.47
CA PHE A 36 12.57 -8.95 6.67
C PHE A 36 12.38 -10.14 5.72
N LEU A 37 12.71 -9.94 4.45
CA LEU A 37 12.93 -10.98 3.45
C LEU A 37 14.45 -11.16 3.32
N PRO A 38 15.04 -12.17 3.97
CA PRO A 38 16.48 -12.31 4.02
C PRO A 38 17.06 -12.92 2.76
N ASP A 39 18.32 -12.60 2.50
CA ASP A 39 19.14 -13.46 1.67
C ASP A 39 19.22 -14.84 2.28
N VAL A 40 19.08 -15.85 1.45
CA VAL A 40 19.15 -17.25 1.85
C VAL A 40 20.02 -18.02 0.86
N PRO A 41 20.51 -19.24 1.20
CA PRO A 41 21.30 -20.03 0.27
C PRO A 41 20.60 -20.22 -1.08
N SER A 42 21.36 -20.11 -2.15
CA SER A 42 20.89 -20.24 -3.53
C SER A 42 19.90 -21.41 -3.71
N GLY A 43 18.76 -21.14 -4.33
CA GLY A 43 17.69 -22.12 -4.56
C GLY A 43 16.66 -22.22 -3.43
N THR A 44 16.78 -21.41 -2.38
CA THR A 44 15.75 -21.30 -1.34
C THR A 44 14.79 -20.14 -1.71
N VAL A 45 13.50 -20.35 -1.45
CA VAL A 45 12.43 -19.39 -1.65
C VAL A 45 12.00 -18.84 -0.30
N VAL A 46 11.89 -17.53 -0.17
CA VAL A 46 11.41 -16.85 1.04
C VAL A 46 10.05 -16.21 0.74
N SER A 47 9.12 -16.32 1.68
CA SER A 47 7.80 -15.72 1.52
C SER A 47 7.35 -14.99 2.77
N TYR A 48 6.79 -13.80 2.57
CA TYR A 48 5.96 -13.09 3.52
C TYR A 48 4.49 -13.33 3.18
N GLN A 49 3.70 -13.68 4.18
CA GLN A 49 2.25 -13.83 4.01
C GLN A 49 1.52 -13.24 5.21
N THR A 50 0.54 -12.38 4.94
CA THR A 50 -0.32 -11.83 5.99
C THR A 50 -1.67 -11.42 5.43
N SER A 51 -2.62 -11.11 6.31
CA SER A 51 -4.01 -10.93 5.94
C SER A 51 -4.62 -9.68 6.59
N VAL A 52 -5.54 -9.06 5.86
CA VAL A 52 -6.47 -8.03 6.34
C VAL A 52 -7.84 -8.67 6.51
N VAL A 53 -8.48 -8.41 7.63
CA VAL A 53 -9.90 -8.77 7.86
C VAL A 53 -10.75 -7.57 7.47
N VAL A 54 -11.68 -7.78 6.54
CA VAL A 54 -12.69 -6.81 6.11
C VAL A 54 -14.04 -7.27 6.64
N ASP A 55 -14.77 -6.44 7.37
CA ASP A 55 -15.97 -6.90 8.11
C ASP A 55 -17.13 -5.90 8.19
N CYS A 56 -17.05 -4.78 7.48
CA CYS A 56 -17.97 -3.68 7.66
C CYS A 56 -18.99 -3.45 6.52
N TYR A 57 -18.87 -4.19 5.43
CA TYR A 57 -19.83 -4.12 4.32
C TYR A 57 -21.05 -4.99 4.61
N ASP A 58 -22.13 -4.83 3.79
CA ASP A 58 -23.25 -5.76 3.87
C ASP A 58 -22.77 -7.20 3.68
N ALA A 59 -23.37 -8.14 4.43
CA ALA A 59 -22.98 -9.55 4.40
C ALA A 59 -23.10 -10.19 2.99
N SER A 60 -23.99 -9.65 2.13
CA SER A 60 -24.17 -10.08 0.75
C SER A 60 -23.33 -9.31 -0.26
N ALA A 61 -22.56 -8.29 0.19
CA ALA A 61 -21.78 -7.44 -0.70
C ALA A 61 -20.65 -8.23 -1.35
N THR A 62 -20.61 -8.19 -2.68
CA THR A 62 -19.58 -8.85 -3.48
C THR A 62 -18.91 -7.87 -4.43
N LEU A 63 -17.71 -8.20 -4.87
CA LEU A 63 -17.00 -7.46 -5.90
C LEU A 63 -17.74 -7.66 -7.25
N THR A 64 -18.32 -6.60 -7.79
CA THR A 64 -19.10 -6.62 -9.04
C THR A 64 -18.42 -5.88 -10.19
N ASN A 65 -17.40 -5.07 -9.89
CA ASN A 65 -16.64 -4.31 -10.87
C ASN A 65 -15.16 -4.24 -10.43
N VAL A 66 -14.26 -4.40 -11.38
CA VAL A 66 -12.80 -4.39 -11.14
C VAL A 66 -12.28 -3.08 -10.54
N ASN A 67 -12.96 -1.96 -10.78
CA ASN A 67 -12.59 -0.65 -10.24
C ASN A 67 -13.10 -0.42 -8.80
N GLN A 68 -13.81 -1.38 -8.22
CA GLN A 68 -14.20 -1.33 -6.82
C GLN A 68 -13.04 -1.58 -5.86
N ILE A 69 -11.97 -2.25 -6.31
CA ILE A 69 -10.67 -2.21 -5.64
C ILE A 69 -9.90 -1.03 -6.24
N THR A 70 -9.74 0.03 -5.45
CA THR A 70 -9.05 1.25 -5.88
C THR A 70 -7.55 1.16 -5.70
N GLY A 71 -7.07 0.22 -4.90
CA GLY A 71 -5.66 -0.08 -4.76
C GLY A 71 -5.39 -1.22 -3.78
N ILE A 72 -4.43 -2.05 -4.13
CA ILE A 72 -3.76 -2.96 -3.21
C ILE A 72 -2.36 -2.39 -3.07
N CYS A 73 -2.09 -1.75 -1.93
CA CYS A 73 -0.89 -0.95 -1.73
C CYS A 73 0.06 -1.64 -0.76
N LEU A 74 1.34 -1.64 -1.09
CA LEU A 74 2.41 -2.27 -0.36
C LEU A 74 3.55 -1.26 -0.19
N ASN A 75 3.95 -0.98 1.05
CA ASN A 75 5.17 -0.22 1.33
C ASN A 75 6.31 -1.20 1.58
N MET A 76 7.31 -1.17 0.73
CA MET A 76 8.44 -2.09 0.79
C MET A 76 9.69 -1.52 0.13
N GLU A 77 10.82 -2.11 0.45
CA GLU A 77 12.06 -2.03 -0.31
C GLU A 77 12.57 -3.45 -0.61
N HIS A 78 13.33 -3.60 -1.69
CA HIS A 78 13.98 -4.86 -2.09
C HIS A 78 15.10 -4.57 -3.10
N SER A 79 16.22 -5.25 -2.95
CA SER A 79 17.40 -4.99 -3.78
C SER A 79 17.30 -5.58 -5.21
N TYR A 80 16.32 -6.45 -5.48
CA TYR A 80 16.13 -7.01 -6.82
C TYR A 80 14.66 -7.28 -7.17
N LEU A 81 14.00 -6.35 -7.89
CA LEU A 81 12.59 -6.48 -8.30
C LEU A 81 12.30 -7.76 -9.09
N GLY A 82 13.29 -8.20 -9.88
CA GLY A 82 13.13 -9.36 -10.78
C GLY A 82 12.72 -10.65 -10.06
N ASP A 83 13.12 -10.81 -8.83
CA ASP A 83 12.97 -12.07 -8.07
C ASP A 83 11.62 -12.21 -7.39
N LEU A 84 10.89 -11.11 -7.29
CA LEU A 84 9.63 -11.08 -6.57
C LEU A 84 8.44 -11.61 -7.36
N ASN A 85 7.59 -12.36 -6.68
CA ASN A 85 6.22 -12.66 -7.08
C ASN A 85 5.26 -12.18 -6.01
N ILE A 86 4.35 -11.27 -6.37
CA ILE A 86 3.39 -10.70 -5.42
C ILE A 86 1.98 -11.11 -5.83
N THR A 87 1.23 -11.69 -4.91
CA THR A 87 -0.13 -12.17 -5.15
C THR A 87 -1.10 -11.66 -4.09
N ILE A 88 -2.38 -11.59 -4.46
CA ILE A 88 -3.50 -11.34 -3.53
C ILE A 88 -4.51 -12.48 -3.66
N THR A 89 -4.98 -12.97 -2.52
CA THR A 89 -6.04 -13.98 -2.43
C THR A 89 -7.25 -13.38 -1.75
N SER A 90 -8.41 -13.52 -2.40
CA SER A 90 -9.71 -13.03 -1.92
C SER A 90 -10.33 -13.95 -0.88
N PRO A 91 -11.38 -13.52 -0.15
CA PRO A 91 -12.12 -14.37 0.80
C PRO A 91 -12.71 -15.65 0.19
N SER A 92 -12.97 -15.67 -1.12
CA SER A 92 -13.45 -16.87 -1.83
C SER A 92 -12.32 -17.79 -2.29
N GLY A 93 -11.06 -17.48 -1.97
CA GLY A 93 -9.89 -18.28 -2.34
C GLY A 93 -9.37 -18.04 -3.76
N GLN A 94 -9.93 -17.07 -4.49
CA GLN A 94 -9.42 -16.71 -5.80
C GLN A 94 -8.11 -15.91 -5.62
N THR A 95 -7.06 -16.31 -6.33
CA THR A 95 -5.74 -15.67 -6.28
C THR A 95 -5.40 -15.08 -7.62
N ILE A 96 -4.86 -13.86 -7.62
CA ILE A 96 -4.29 -13.19 -8.79
C ILE A 96 -2.88 -12.71 -8.51
N ILE A 97 -2.11 -12.53 -9.58
CA ILE A 97 -0.75 -12.03 -9.54
C ILE A 97 -0.76 -10.51 -9.73
N LEU A 98 -0.24 -9.79 -8.75
CA LEU A 98 -0.02 -8.35 -8.80
C LEU A 98 1.27 -8.02 -9.54
N LYS A 99 2.39 -8.68 -9.19
CA LYS A 99 3.68 -8.63 -9.88
C LYS A 99 4.15 -10.06 -10.14
N ALA A 100 4.46 -10.38 -11.39
CA ALA A 100 4.88 -11.72 -11.78
C ALA A 100 6.41 -11.87 -11.70
N TYR A 101 6.85 -13.03 -11.23
CA TYR A 101 8.26 -13.43 -11.26
C TYR A 101 8.70 -13.81 -12.67
N SER A 102 7.96 -14.69 -13.36
CA SER A 102 8.41 -15.34 -14.60
C SER A 102 7.46 -15.17 -15.78
N ALA A 103 8.03 -15.27 -16.97
CA ALA A 103 7.29 -15.36 -18.22
C ALA A 103 6.40 -16.65 -18.26
N PRO A 104 5.31 -16.68 -19.05
CA PRO A 104 4.87 -15.64 -19.96
C PRO A 104 3.93 -14.58 -19.37
N THR A 105 3.75 -14.55 -18.03
CA THR A 105 2.84 -13.61 -17.39
C THR A 105 3.31 -12.16 -17.60
N PRO A 106 2.46 -11.24 -18.07
CA PRO A 106 2.81 -9.83 -18.20
C PRO A 106 3.29 -9.22 -16.88
N GLY A 107 4.17 -8.23 -16.96
CA GLY A 107 4.74 -7.60 -15.75
C GLY A 107 5.75 -8.48 -15.00
N ASN A 108 6.28 -9.52 -15.66
CA ASN A 108 7.40 -10.30 -15.17
C ASN A 108 8.74 -9.60 -15.44
N GLY A 109 9.80 -10.05 -14.76
CA GLY A 109 11.14 -9.48 -14.91
C GLY A 109 11.35 -8.29 -13.96
N GLY A 110 12.07 -7.28 -14.42
CA GLY A 110 12.48 -6.13 -13.64
C GLY A 110 13.96 -6.14 -13.30
N GLY A 111 14.68 -7.21 -13.60
CA GLY A 111 16.15 -7.33 -13.50
C GLY A 111 16.73 -6.60 -12.29
N GLY A 112 17.91 -6.08 -12.36
CA GLY A 112 18.60 -5.35 -11.30
C GLY A 112 18.02 -3.97 -10.93
N THR A 113 16.69 -3.80 -11.04
CA THR A 113 15.98 -2.61 -10.55
C THR A 113 15.52 -2.86 -9.12
N HIS A 114 15.62 -1.84 -8.27
CA HIS A 114 15.23 -1.92 -6.88
C HIS A 114 13.77 -1.49 -6.65
N LEU A 115 13.19 -1.94 -5.56
CA LEU A 115 12.01 -1.34 -4.93
C LEU A 115 12.47 -0.53 -3.72
N GLY A 116 11.86 0.64 -3.47
CA GLY A 116 12.31 1.53 -2.41
C GLY A 116 13.75 1.99 -2.61
N ASP A 117 14.43 2.30 -1.52
CA ASP A 117 15.87 2.58 -1.50
C ASP A 117 16.53 1.56 -0.56
N PRO A 118 16.82 0.34 -1.06
CA PRO A 118 17.24 -0.78 -0.24
C PRO A 118 18.62 -0.57 0.35
N PHE A 119 18.88 -1.23 1.47
CA PHE A 119 20.20 -1.35 2.04
C PHE A 119 20.64 -2.80 1.97
N ASP A 120 21.52 -3.10 1.01
CA ASP A 120 22.01 -4.45 0.73
C ASP A 120 23.55 -4.48 0.80
N PRO A 121 24.12 -4.80 1.96
CA PRO A 121 25.58 -4.91 2.11
C PRO A 121 26.16 -6.22 1.53
N GLY A 122 25.32 -7.08 0.93
CA GLY A 122 25.75 -8.27 0.19
C GLY A 122 26.04 -9.51 1.03
N THR A 123 25.61 -9.56 2.29
CA THR A 123 25.69 -10.76 3.14
C THR A 123 24.56 -10.80 4.16
N ASN A 124 23.90 -11.94 4.34
CA ASN A 124 22.76 -12.13 5.25
C ASN A 124 22.96 -11.58 6.67
N ALA A 125 24.14 -11.83 7.25
CA ALA A 125 24.42 -11.39 8.61
C ALA A 125 24.60 -9.87 8.71
N ALA A 126 25.20 -9.26 7.68
CA ALA A 126 25.37 -7.81 7.63
C ALA A 126 24.04 -7.10 7.40
N ASP A 127 23.14 -7.67 6.56
CA ASP A 127 21.84 -7.13 6.23
C ASP A 127 20.94 -7.02 7.47
N VAL A 128 20.87 -8.10 8.26
CA VAL A 128 20.13 -8.09 9.54
C VAL A 128 20.68 -7.04 10.50
N ALA A 129 22.00 -6.87 10.55
CA ALA A 129 22.66 -5.90 11.44
C ALA A 129 22.51 -4.46 10.93
N ALA A 130 22.42 -4.27 9.61
CA ALA A 130 22.27 -2.96 8.99
C ALA A 130 20.84 -2.40 9.13
N GLY A 131 19.85 -3.27 9.19
CA GLY A 131 18.43 -2.90 9.27
C GLY A 131 17.85 -2.50 7.91
N PRO A 132 16.60 -2.02 7.89
CA PRO A 132 15.88 -1.73 6.66
C PRO A 132 16.41 -0.48 5.95
N GLY A 133 16.27 -0.48 4.62
CA GLY A 133 16.34 0.71 3.79
C GLY A 133 15.07 1.58 3.89
N ILE A 134 14.75 2.30 2.82
CA ILE A 134 13.59 3.19 2.77
C ILE A 134 12.53 2.58 1.86
N GLY A 135 11.37 2.23 2.43
CA GLY A 135 10.23 1.71 1.65
C GLY A 135 9.56 2.79 0.81
N PHE A 136 9.13 2.42 -0.40
CA PHE A 136 8.24 3.25 -1.22
C PHE A 136 6.87 2.58 -1.32
N ASP A 137 5.84 3.38 -1.59
CA ASP A 137 4.47 2.89 -1.74
C ASP A 137 4.19 2.45 -3.18
N TYR A 138 3.89 1.18 -3.36
CA TYR A 138 3.51 0.58 -4.64
C TYR A 138 2.07 0.10 -4.55
N CYS A 139 1.19 0.74 -5.31
CA CYS A 139 -0.22 0.38 -5.37
C CYS A 139 -0.52 -0.35 -6.68
N PHE A 140 -1.31 -1.41 -6.62
CA PHE A 140 -1.81 -2.11 -7.80
C PHE A 140 -3.30 -1.83 -7.95
N ALA A 141 -3.67 -1.29 -9.12
CA ALA A 141 -5.06 -0.95 -9.47
C ALA A 141 -5.28 -1.05 -10.97
N MET A 142 -6.54 -1.25 -11.38
CA MET A 142 -6.89 -1.27 -12.80
C MET A 142 -6.79 0.12 -13.48
N SER A 143 -6.61 1.18 -12.69
CA SER A 143 -6.31 2.54 -13.16
C SER A 143 -4.83 2.77 -13.46
N GLY A 144 -3.95 1.85 -13.12
CA GLY A 144 -2.54 1.89 -13.51
C GLY A 144 -2.39 1.93 -15.03
N THR A 145 -1.32 2.54 -15.51
CA THR A 145 -1.07 2.69 -16.96
C THR A 145 0.07 1.82 -17.47
N GLN A 146 0.84 1.22 -16.57
CA GLN A 146 2.00 0.39 -16.84
C GLN A 146 2.22 -0.63 -15.73
N TYR A 147 2.93 -1.70 -16.00
CA TYR A 147 3.35 -2.65 -14.98
C TYR A 147 4.46 -2.08 -14.11
N LEU A 148 4.60 -2.61 -12.90
CA LEU A 148 5.64 -2.16 -11.96
C LEU A 148 7.04 -2.23 -12.57
N VAL A 149 7.34 -3.28 -13.32
CA VAL A 149 8.63 -3.50 -13.99
C VAL A 149 8.95 -2.49 -15.11
N ASP A 150 7.93 -1.84 -15.65
CA ASP A 150 8.04 -0.80 -16.68
C ASP A 150 7.96 0.61 -16.08
N GLY A 151 7.91 0.70 -14.74
CA GLY A 151 7.79 1.96 -14.01
C GLY A 151 9.01 2.86 -14.20
N PRO A 152 8.82 4.19 -14.14
CA PRO A 152 9.93 5.12 -14.14
C PRO A 152 10.81 4.90 -12.90
N THR A 153 12.11 5.17 -13.06
CA THR A 153 13.10 4.93 -12.01
C THR A 153 13.84 6.18 -11.62
N ILE A 154 14.36 6.19 -10.39
CA ILE A 154 15.28 7.20 -9.85
C ILE A 154 16.54 6.49 -9.33
N PRO A 155 17.69 7.16 -9.28
CA PRO A 155 18.88 6.61 -8.65
C PRO A 155 18.61 6.26 -7.18
N SER A 156 19.01 5.05 -6.76
CA SER A 156 19.04 4.68 -5.35
C SER A 156 20.18 5.41 -4.63
N VAL A 157 19.99 5.74 -3.36
CA VAL A 157 20.98 6.43 -2.53
C VAL A 157 21.81 5.43 -1.73
N ASN A 158 21.14 4.38 -1.23
CA ASN A 158 21.76 3.40 -0.33
C ASN A 158 22.44 2.24 -1.06
N ALA A 159 22.00 1.93 -2.29
CA ALA A 159 22.55 0.85 -3.10
C ALA A 159 22.90 1.32 -4.52
N PRO A 160 23.91 0.73 -5.18
CA PRO A 160 24.18 1.02 -6.59
C PRO A 160 23.04 0.56 -7.49
N GLY A 161 22.48 1.46 -8.30
CA GLY A 161 21.39 1.13 -9.22
C GLY A 161 20.27 2.15 -9.22
N ASN A 162 19.11 1.72 -9.71
CA ASN A 162 17.92 2.56 -9.79
C ASN A 162 16.73 1.86 -9.13
N SER A 163 15.90 2.65 -8.48
CA SER A 163 14.66 2.22 -7.82
C SER A 163 13.45 2.66 -8.63
N VAL A 164 12.45 1.79 -8.75
CA VAL A 164 11.13 2.18 -9.28
C VAL A 164 10.54 3.22 -8.33
N ILE A 165 9.97 4.30 -8.86
CA ILE A 165 9.32 5.33 -8.04
C ILE A 165 8.04 4.80 -7.40
N ALA A 166 7.63 5.41 -6.27
CA ALA A 166 6.30 5.20 -5.70
C ALA A 166 5.20 5.52 -6.71
N GLY A 167 4.12 4.74 -6.72
CA GLY A 167 3.04 4.99 -7.67
C GLY A 167 1.99 3.90 -7.76
N THR A 168 1.07 4.09 -8.72
CA THR A 168 0.01 3.11 -9.03
C THR A 168 0.30 2.43 -10.34
N TYR A 169 0.32 1.10 -10.30
CA TYR A 169 0.74 0.22 -11.38
C TYR A 169 -0.38 -0.76 -11.75
N LEU A 170 -0.35 -1.26 -12.99
CA LEU A 170 -1.22 -2.35 -13.40
C LEU A 170 -0.81 -3.65 -12.71
N PRO A 171 -1.76 -4.43 -12.17
CA PRO A 171 -1.47 -5.80 -11.76
C PRO A 171 -1.16 -6.68 -12.99
N SER A 172 -0.28 -7.66 -12.82
CA SER A 172 0.06 -8.63 -13.88
C SER A 172 -1.14 -9.43 -14.36
N GLN A 173 -2.11 -9.67 -13.48
CA GLN A 173 -3.41 -10.26 -13.82
C GLN A 173 -4.53 -9.31 -13.42
N SER A 174 -5.55 -9.21 -14.30
CA SER A 174 -6.70 -8.37 -14.06
C SER A 174 -7.47 -8.78 -12.81
N PHE A 175 -8.03 -7.80 -12.08
CA PHE A 175 -8.98 -8.05 -10.98
C PHE A 175 -10.29 -8.73 -11.43
N ALA A 176 -10.48 -8.96 -12.73
CA ALA A 176 -11.66 -9.66 -13.24
C ALA A 176 -11.84 -11.07 -12.63
N SER A 177 -10.76 -11.75 -12.32
CA SER A 177 -10.80 -13.07 -11.68
C SER A 177 -11.24 -13.03 -10.21
N LEU A 178 -11.32 -11.85 -9.59
CA LEU A 178 -11.81 -11.65 -8.22
C LEU A 178 -13.30 -11.32 -8.19
N LEU A 179 -13.94 -11.08 -9.34
CA LEU A 179 -15.38 -10.75 -9.38
C LEU A 179 -16.22 -11.86 -8.78
N GLY A 180 -17.26 -11.46 -8.02
CA GLY A 180 -18.09 -12.36 -7.25
C GLY A 180 -17.56 -12.71 -5.87
N SER A 181 -16.30 -12.37 -5.54
CA SER A 181 -15.78 -12.55 -4.19
C SER A 181 -16.52 -11.66 -3.20
N PRO A 182 -16.85 -12.14 -1.98
CA PRO A 182 -17.32 -11.29 -0.90
C PRO A 182 -16.35 -10.13 -0.64
N LEU A 183 -16.89 -8.94 -0.32
CA LEU A 183 -16.05 -7.84 0.17
C LEU A 183 -15.54 -8.15 1.57
N ASN A 184 -16.44 -8.62 2.46
CA ASN A 184 -16.09 -9.06 3.80
C ASN A 184 -15.36 -10.39 3.79
N GLY A 185 -14.44 -10.55 4.74
CA GLY A 185 -13.66 -11.76 4.93
C GLY A 185 -12.16 -11.48 4.94
N ILE A 186 -11.39 -12.53 4.73
CA ILE A 186 -9.93 -12.48 4.83
C ILE A 186 -9.34 -12.28 3.44
N TRP A 187 -8.65 -11.15 3.25
CA TRP A 187 -7.83 -10.88 2.08
C TRP A 187 -6.37 -11.10 2.45
N THR A 188 -5.66 -11.91 1.68
CA THR A 188 -4.29 -12.33 1.99
C THR A 188 -3.33 -11.91 0.90
N ILE A 189 -2.29 -11.15 1.26
CA ILE A 189 -1.15 -10.89 0.37
C ILE A 189 -0.06 -11.93 0.61
N THR A 190 0.60 -12.34 -0.49
CA THR A 190 1.83 -13.12 -0.42
C THR A 190 2.90 -12.46 -1.28
N VAL A 191 4.04 -12.15 -0.69
CA VAL A 191 5.24 -11.68 -1.38
C VAL A 191 6.26 -12.80 -1.30
N THR A 192 6.66 -13.32 -2.44
CA THR A 192 7.63 -14.41 -2.56
C THR A 192 8.87 -13.89 -3.24
N ASP A 193 10.01 -14.03 -2.59
CA ASP A 193 11.32 -13.92 -3.20
C ASP A 193 11.75 -15.30 -3.70
N ASN A 194 11.99 -15.41 -4.99
CA ASN A 194 12.29 -16.68 -5.67
C ASN A 194 13.78 -16.98 -5.79
N LEU A 195 14.63 -15.99 -5.56
CA LEU A 195 16.08 -16.13 -5.62
C LEU A 195 16.70 -15.42 -4.41
N GLY A 196 16.95 -16.12 -3.35
CA GLY A 196 17.43 -15.56 -2.09
C GLY A 196 18.87 -15.02 -2.11
N SER A 197 19.25 -14.29 -3.15
CA SER A 197 20.55 -13.60 -3.25
C SER A 197 20.45 -12.12 -2.95
N ASP A 198 19.24 -11.64 -2.79
CA ASP A 198 18.89 -10.24 -2.61
C ASP A 198 17.89 -10.12 -1.47
N ASN A 199 17.98 -9.04 -0.71
CA ASN A 199 17.14 -8.86 0.47
C ASN A 199 16.10 -7.76 0.30
N GLY A 200 15.19 -7.67 1.26
CA GLY A 200 14.24 -6.58 1.34
C GLY A 200 13.44 -6.55 2.63
N TYR A 201 12.68 -5.49 2.80
CA TYR A 201 11.78 -5.31 3.93
C TYR A 201 10.39 -4.88 3.47
N ILE A 202 9.38 -5.45 4.12
CA ILE A 202 7.98 -5.05 3.97
C ILE A 202 7.58 -4.31 5.24
N PHE A 203 7.05 -3.08 5.10
CA PHE A 203 6.71 -2.21 6.22
C PHE A 203 5.21 -2.22 6.52
N ASN A 204 4.39 -2.20 5.48
CA ASN A 204 2.94 -2.31 5.60
C ASN A 204 2.30 -2.68 4.27
N TRP A 205 1.04 -3.09 4.32
CA TRP A 205 0.20 -3.22 3.13
C TRP A 205 -1.28 -3.07 3.49
N GLY A 206 -2.10 -2.82 2.48
CA GLY A 206 -3.54 -2.72 2.65
C GLY A 206 -4.30 -2.84 1.33
N ILE A 207 -5.59 -3.06 1.44
CA ILE A 207 -6.53 -3.05 0.32
C ILE A 207 -7.51 -1.90 0.49
N ASN A 208 -7.72 -1.13 -0.57
CA ASN A 208 -8.61 0.02 -0.60
C ASN A 208 -9.78 -0.26 -1.54
N PHE A 209 -10.98 -0.05 -1.04
CA PHE A 209 -12.20 -0.17 -1.82
C PHE A 209 -12.76 1.20 -2.20
N ALA A 210 -13.56 1.23 -3.26
CA ALA A 210 -14.19 2.46 -3.73
C ALA A 210 -15.12 3.05 -2.65
N PRO A 211 -15.07 4.37 -2.39
CA PRO A 211 -15.91 5.02 -1.38
C PRO A 211 -17.40 4.78 -1.56
N SER A 212 -17.87 4.53 -2.80
CA SER A 212 -19.26 4.20 -3.10
C SER A 212 -19.74 2.89 -2.48
N LEU A 213 -18.85 2.03 -2.02
CA LEU A 213 -19.18 0.78 -1.33
C LEU A 213 -19.33 0.97 0.17
N THR A 214 -18.78 2.06 0.73
CA THR A 214 -18.78 2.30 2.17
C THR A 214 -20.22 2.60 2.64
N PRO A 215 -20.77 1.84 3.59
CA PRO A 215 -22.09 2.14 4.15
C PRO A 215 -22.09 3.54 4.78
N SER A 216 -23.15 4.31 4.51
CA SER A 216 -23.28 5.69 5.03
C SER A 216 -23.32 5.74 6.57
N SER A 217 -23.65 4.63 7.22
CA SER A 217 -23.62 4.49 8.69
C SER A 217 -22.22 4.51 9.29
N LEU A 218 -21.18 4.38 8.47
CA LEU A 218 -19.79 4.38 8.90
C LEU A 218 -19.13 5.76 8.76
N SER A 219 -19.87 6.74 8.26
CA SER A 219 -19.43 8.13 8.17
C SER A 219 -20.22 8.98 9.17
N PHE A 220 -19.52 9.69 10.04
CA PHE A 220 -20.12 10.54 11.07
C PHE A 220 -19.55 11.95 11.02
N THR A 221 -20.44 12.92 10.84
CA THR A 221 -20.11 14.35 10.92
C THR A 221 -20.82 14.93 12.16
N PRO A 222 -20.09 15.23 13.25
CA PRO A 222 -20.71 15.79 14.46
C PRO A 222 -21.33 17.15 14.16
N THR A 223 -22.55 17.37 14.64
CA THR A 223 -23.23 18.65 14.50
C THR A 223 -22.66 19.66 15.49
N ILE A 224 -22.27 20.85 15.03
CA ILE A 224 -21.86 21.95 15.88
C ILE A 224 -23.15 22.56 16.48
N THR A 225 -23.37 22.39 17.76
CA THR A 225 -24.58 22.87 18.45
C THR A 225 -24.42 24.26 19.05
N SER A 226 -23.21 24.68 19.40
CA SER A 226 -22.90 26.01 19.91
C SER A 226 -21.42 26.33 19.78
N VAL A 227 -21.11 27.62 19.68
CA VAL A 227 -19.76 28.18 19.78
C VAL A 227 -19.79 29.21 20.91
N VAL A 228 -18.91 29.05 21.88
CA VAL A 228 -18.80 29.95 23.03
C VAL A 228 -17.41 30.54 23.07
N TRP A 229 -17.33 31.86 23.23
CA TRP A 229 -16.08 32.58 23.46
C TRP A 229 -15.71 32.50 24.94
N SER A 230 -14.50 32.14 25.26
CA SER A 230 -13.94 32.15 26.63
C SER A 230 -12.81 33.17 26.75
#